data_e905167bf8741dca325c83659aaa16c5
#
_entry.id   e905167bf8741dca325c83659aaa16c5
#
_cell.length_a   1.000
_cell.length_b   1.000
_cell.length_c   1.000
_cell.angle_alpha   90.00
_cell.angle_beta   90.00
_cell.angle_gamma   90.00
#
_symmetry.space_group_name_H-M   'P 1'
#
loop_
_entity.id
_entity.type
_entity.pdbx_description
1 polymer ?
#
loop_
_entity_poly.entity_id
_entity_poly.type
_entity_poly.pdbx_seq_one_letter_code
_entity_poly.pdbx_strand_id
1 'polypeptide(L)'
;MSISELLSTTSESPLEASFCAQLQAIKQRETKGGKPFLEWTIADSTGNLTLKVWNNHPQFDAACEPDPETLIHLHGQWTQNQYGVDGMGWKFRFLNESETSEFLAGDPKTREKQDTDWDDILKMLSQVTDPRLKTLNDEFISQFGKRFRRTGAARRNHHAR
;
A
#
# COMPACT_ATOMS: atom_id res chain seq x y z
N MET A 1 -5.06 7.25 8.42
CA MET A 1 -4.03 8.03 7.68
C MET A 1 -3.40 7.13 6.64
N SER A 2 -3.09 7.65 5.47
CA SER A 2 -2.35 6.93 4.41
C SER A 2 -0.85 7.26 4.46
N ILE A 3 -0.03 6.46 3.78
CA ILE A 3 1.42 6.72 3.68
C ILE A 3 1.70 8.06 2.99
N SER A 4 0.94 8.42 1.95
CA SER A 4 1.09 9.72 1.28
C SER A 4 0.74 10.88 2.22
N GLU A 5 -0.31 10.76 3.02
CA GLU A 5 -0.67 11.76 4.04
C GLU A 5 0.42 11.86 5.11
N LEU A 6 0.93 10.72 5.60
CA LEU A 6 2.04 10.70 6.55
C LEU A 6 3.25 11.45 6.00
N LEU A 7 3.69 11.13 4.77
CA LEU A 7 4.83 11.76 4.11
C LEU A 7 4.65 13.27 3.88
N SER A 8 3.42 13.72 3.67
CA SER A 8 3.12 15.15 3.43
C SER A 8 2.93 15.95 4.73
N THR A 9 2.56 15.29 5.83
CA THR A 9 2.21 15.94 7.10
C THR A 9 3.35 15.89 8.12
N THR A 10 4.21 14.86 8.04
CA THR A 10 5.36 14.75 8.95
C THR A 10 6.37 15.87 8.72
N SER A 11 6.89 16.40 9.81
CA SER A 11 7.92 17.42 9.87
C SER A 11 8.98 17.02 10.90
N GLU A 12 9.87 17.93 11.25
CA GLU A 12 10.82 17.73 12.36
C GLU A 12 10.10 17.58 13.72
N SER A 13 8.88 18.14 13.85
CA SER A 13 8.05 17.95 15.04
C SER A 13 7.36 16.59 15.01
N PRO A 14 7.37 15.82 16.14
CA PRO A 14 6.71 14.52 16.19
C PRO A 14 5.21 14.60 15.94
N LEU A 15 4.73 13.77 15.03
CA LEU A 15 3.31 13.57 14.73
C LEU A 15 2.89 12.18 15.23
N GLU A 16 1.94 12.14 16.16
CA GLU A 16 1.34 10.87 16.56
C GLU A 16 0.33 10.41 15.50
N ALA A 17 0.57 9.22 14.94
CA ALA A 17 -0.29 8.70 13.90
C ALA A 17 -0.32 7.17 13.87
N SER A 18 -1.45 6.67 13.29
CA SER A 18 -1.66 5.26 13.01
C SER A 18 -2.03 5.08 11.54
N PHE A 19 -1.53 4.01 10.94
CA PHE A 19 -1.88 3.64 9.57
C PHE A 19 -1.69 2.14 9.35
N CYS A 20 -2.38 1.64 8.33
CA CYS A 20 -2.23 0.25 7.87
C CYS A 20 -1.33 0.22 6.63
N ALA A 21 -0.54 -0.84 6.52
CA ALA A 21 0.35 -1.05 5.38
C ALA A 21 0.54 -2.54 5.09
N GLN A 22 0.94 -2.85 3.87
CA GLN A 22 1.42 -4.16 3.47
C GLN A 22 2.94 -4.19 3.53
N LEU A 23 3.49 -5.21 4.16
CA LEU A 23 4.92 -5.48 4.17
C LEU A 23 5.34 -6.04 2.81
N GLN A 24 6.15 -5.31 2.06
CA GLN A 24 6.63 -5.74 0.74
C GLN A 24 7.94 -6.49 0.79
N ALA A 25 8.83 -6.10 1.69
CA ALA A 25 10.14 -6.72 1.85
C ALA A 25 10.70 -6.47 3.25
N ILE A 26 11.44 -7.47 3.75
CA ILE A 26 12.29 -7.37 4.94
C ILE A 26 13.72 -7.62 4.50
N LYS A 27 14.63 -6.73 4.86
CA LYS A 27 16.07 -6.92 4.64
C LYS A 27 16.79 -6.77 5.97
N GLN A 28 17.49 -7.80 6.38
CA GLN A 28 18.39 -7.69 7.53
C GLN A 28 19.70 -7.04 7.09
N ARG A 29 20.14 -6.07 7.85
CA ARG A 29 21.38 -5.32 7.63
C ARG A 29 22.14 -5.16 8.92
N GLU A 30 23.38 -4.70 8.82
CA GLU A 30 24.22 -4.39 9.96
C GLU A 30 24.66 -2.92 9.91
N THR A 31 24.74 -2.32 11.08
CA THR A 31 25.36 -1.00 11.26
C THR A 31 26.87 -1.11 11.11
N LYS A 32 27.57 0.02 10.96
CA LYS A 32 29.03 0.07 10.97
C LYS A 32 29.66 -0.56 12.23
N GLY A 33 28.92 -0.64 13.33
CA GLY A 33 29.33 -1.26 14.61
C GLY A 33 28.91 -2.72 14.74
N GLY A 34 28.47 -3.40 13.67
CA GLY A 34 28.10 -4.82 13.67
C GLY A 34 26.76 -5.11 14.35
N LYS A 35 25.94 -4.10 14.68
CA LYS A 35 24.62 -4.33 15.27
C LYS A 35 23.59 -4.58 14.15
N PRO A 36 22.77 -5.64 14.25
CA PRO A 36 21.75 -5.92 13.25
C PRO A 36 20.60 -4.92 13.34
N PHE A 37 19.98 -4.65 12.21
CA PHE A 37 18.69 -3.97 12.10
C PHE A 37 17.92 -4.50 10.90
N LEU A 38 16.61 -4.32 10.90
CA LEU A 38 15.78 -4.67 9.75
C LEU A 38 15.41 -3.40 9.00
N GLU A 39 15.35 -3.53 7.71
CA GLU A 39 14.83 -2.53 6.77
C GLU A 39 13.54 -3.09 6.19
N TRP A 40 12.42 -2.59 6.68
CA TRP A 40 11.08 -2.93 6.21
C TRP A 40 10.69 -2.00 5.07
N THR A 41 10.33 -2.55 3.94
CA THR A 41 9.62 -1.80 2.89
C THR A 41 8.15 -2.09 3.03
N ILE A 42 7.38 -1.07 3.37
CA ILE A 42 5.92 -1.14 3.57
C ILE A 42 5.21 -0.26 2.56
N ALA A 43 4.00 -0.62 2.18
CA ALA A 43 3.22 0.11 1.19
C ALA A 43 1.72 0.08 1.50
N ASP A 44 1.02 1.10 1.03
CA ASP A 44 -0.43 1.15 0.86
C ASP A 44 -0.80 1.53 -0.58
N SER A 45 -2.07 1.79 -0.85
CA SER A 45 -2.53 2.22 -2.18
C SER A 45 -2.00 3.59 -2.60
N THR A 46 -1.45 4.39 -1.68
CA THR A 46 -1.03 5.78 -1.92
C THR A 46 0.49 5.94 -2.07
N GLY A 47 1.27 5.00 -1.54
CA GLY A 47 2.72 5.08 -1.60
C GLY A 47 3.45 3.96 -0.87
N ASN A 48 4.75 4.13 -0.72
CA ASN A 48 5.60 3.23 0.06
C ASN A 48 6.50 4.01 1.01
N LEU A 49 6.93 3.33 2.06
CA LEU A 49 7.81 3.85 3.09
C LEU A 49 8.84 2.78 3.45
N THR A 50 10.09 3.20 3.67
CA THR A 50 11.10 2.33 4.27
C THR A 50 11.26 2.67 5.74
N LEU A 51 11.04 1.68 6.61
CA LEU A 51 11.11 1.81 8.05
C LEU A 51 12.27 0.97 8.59
N LYS A 52 13.07 1.55 9.47
CA LYS A 52 14.16 0.82 10.14
C LYS A 52 13.69 0.30 11.49
N VAL A 53 13.87 -0.99 11.71
CA VAL A 53 13.63 -1.65 13.00
C VAL A 53 14.97 -1.95 13.61
N TRP A 54 15.35 -1.15 14.60
CA TRP A 54 16.64 -1.29 15.27
C TRP A 54 16.63 -2.48 16.24
N ASN A 55 17.78 -3.09 16.48
CA ASN A 55 17.93 -4.25 17.38
C ASN A 55 17.51 -4.00 18.85
N ASN A 56 17.39 -2.74 19.25
CA ASN A 56 16.87 -2.35 20.58
C ASN A 56 15.37 -2.04 20.56
N HIS A 57 14.69 -2.23 19.43
CA HIS A 57 13.25 -2.05 19.36
C HIS A 57 12.54 -3.15 20.18
N PRO A 58 11.52 -2.81 21.00
CA PRO A 58 10.84 -3.80 21.84
C PRO A 58 10.24 -4.98 21.11
N GLN A 59 9.89 -4.80 19.82
CA GLN A 59 9.32 -5.83 18.96
C GLN A 59 10.31 -6.32 17.89
N PHE A 60 11.62 -6.21 18.11
CA PHE A 60 12.62 -6.57 17.10
C PHE A 60 12.50 -8.06 16.69
N ASP A 61 12.39 -8.97 17.64
CA ASP A 61 12.27 -10.40 17.34
C ASP A 61 10.98 -10.70 16.58
N ALA A 62 9.86 -10.14 17.03
CA ALA A 62 8.58 -10.26 16.32
C ALA A 62 8.61 -9.63 14.92
N ALA A 63 9.47 -8.64 14.69
CA ALA A 63 9.63 -7.99 13.40
C ALA A 63 10.45 -8.82 12.39
N CYS A 64 11.13 -9.87 12.84
CA CYS A 64 11.85 -10.79 11.98
C CYS A 64 10.94 -11.87 11.38
N GLU A 65 9.77 -12.14 11.99
CA GLU A 65 8.90 -13.28 11.67
C GLU A 65 7.99 -13.09 10.45
N PRO A 66 7.44 -11.89 10.18
CA PRO A 66 6.45 -11.72 9.12
C PRO A 66 7.02 -12.00 7.73
N ASP A 67 6.22 -12.68 6.91
CA ASP A 67 6.51 -12.83 5.49
C ASP A 67 6.13 -11.58 4.69
N PRO A 68 6.72 -11.37 3.50
CA PRO A 68 6.21 -10.42 2.53
C PRO A 68 4.71 -10.64 2.28
N GLU A 69 3.99 -9.57 1.98
CA GLU A 69 2.53 -9.50 1.81
C GLU A 69 1.73 -9.47 3.12
N THR A 70 2.35 -9.66 4.27
CA THR A 70 1.69 -9.51 5.58
C THR A 70 1.14 -8.09 5.75
N LEU A 71 -0.10 -8.00 6.24
CA LEU A 71 -0.78 -6.74 6.51
C LEU A 71 -0.63 -6.37 7.98
N ILE A 72 -0.16 -5.14 8.21
CA ILE A 72 0.18 -4.65 9.54
C ILE A 72 -0.47 -3.30 9.81
N HIS A 73 -0.81 -3.06 11.06
CA HIS A 73 -1.17 -1.76 11.60
C HIS A 73 0.01 -1.22 12.39
N LEU A 74 0.40 0.00 12.08
CA LEU A 74 1.46 0.73 12.75
C LEU A 74 0.88 1.89 13.55
N HIS A 75 1.43 2.12 14.74
CA HIS A 75 1.07 3.26 15.59
C HIS A 75 2.32 3.78 16.28
N GLY A 76 2.53 5.08 16.29
CA GLY A 76 3.67 5.71 16.96
C GLY A 76 3.79 7.18 16.66
N GLN A 77 4.91 7.76 17.08
CA GLN A 77 5.29 9.12 16.76
C GLN A 77 6.23 9.14 15.57
N TRP A 78 5.93 9.96 14.59
CA TRP A 78 6.62 10.01 13.31
C TRP A 78 7.25 11.39 13.11
N THR A 79 8.50 11.41 12.70
CA THR A 79 9.24 12.62 12.35
C THR A 79 9.83 12.49 10.96
N GLN A 80 10.09 13.59 10.29
CA GLN A 80 10.80 13.62 9.03
C GLN A 80 12.15 14.31 9.18
N ASN A 81 13.19 13.68 8.69
CA ASN A 81 14.54 14.21 8.66
C ASN A 81 15.14 14.09 7.24
N GLN A 82 16.38 14.47 7.05
CA GLN A 82 17.08 14.39 5.77
C GLN A 82 17.20 12.96 5.18
N TYR A 83 16.95 11.93 5.97
CA TYR A 83 17.01 10.52 5.57
C TYR A 83 15.61 9.91 5.33
N GLY A 84 14.55 10.69 5.50
CA GLY A 84 13.17 10.26 5.35
C GLY A 84 12.38 10.28 6.66
N VAL A 85 11.28 9.54 6.68
CA VAL A 85 10.43 9.40 7.87
C VAL A 85 11.05 8.39 8.83
N ASP A 86 11.11 8.76 10.09
CA ASP A 86 11.57 7.92 11.20
C ASP A 86 10.48 7.81 12.26
N GLY A 87 10.41 6.67 12.94
CA GLY A 87 9.41 6.39 13.96
C GLY A 87 10.02 6.30 15.35
N MET A 88 9.44 7.01 16.32
CA MET A 88 9.80 6.93 17.73
C MET A 88 8.72 6.18 18.51
N GLY A 89 9.14 5.19 19.32
CA GLY A 89 8.23 4.44 20.18
C GLY A 89 7.07 3.75 19.44
N TRP A 90 7.22 3.54 18.15
CA TRP A 90 6.19 2.90 17.33
C TRP A 90 6.06 1.42 17.67
N LYS A 91 4.88 0.90 17.40
CA LYS A 91 4.52 -0.51 17.56
C LYS A 91 3.77 -0.97 16.34
N PHE A 92 3.81 -2.28 16.09
CA PHE A 92 3.00 -2.90 15.05
C PHE A 92 2.20 -4.08 15.60
N ARG A 93 1.13 -4.41 14.90
CA ARG A 93 0.35 -5.63 15.06
C ARG A 93 -0.18 -6.07 13.70
N PHE A 94 -0.56 -7.31 13.58
CA PHE A 94 -1.24 -7.82 12.40
C PHE A 94 -2.67 -7.28 12.29
N LEU A 95 -3.17 -7.12 11.07
CA LEU A 95 -4.56 -6.76 10.84
C LEU A 95 -5.47 -7.95 11.16
N ASN A 96 -6.63 -7.65 11.73
CA ASN A 96 -7.72 -8.64 11.82
C ASN A 96 -8.47 -8.74 10.47
N GLU A 97 -9.43 -9.68 10.37
CA GLU A 97 -10.17 -9.92 9.11
C GLU A 97 -10.94 -8.70 8.61
N SER A 98 -11.56 -7.94 9.52
CA SER A 98 -12.33 -6.73 9.16
C SER A 98 -11.41 -5.64 8.62
N GLU A 99 -10.30 -5.38 9.31
CA GLU A 99 -9.28 -4.41 8.89
C GLU A 99 -8.60 -4.83 7.58
N THR A 100 -8.35 -6.12 7.41
CA THR A 100 -7.82 -6.69 6.17
C THR A 100 -8.76 -6.42 4.99
N SER A 101 -10.05 -6.66 5.18
CA SER A 101 -11.05 -6.41 4.15
C SER A 101 -11.16 -4.93 3.80
N GLU A 102 -11.07 -4.05 4.78
CA GLU A 102 -11.08 -2.60 4.59
C GLU A 102 -9.81 -2.12 3.87
N PHE A 103 -8.63 -2.59 4.29
CA PHE A 103 -7.35 -2.26 3.67
C PHE A 103 -7.30 -2.69 2.20
N LEU A 104 -7.71 -3.93 1.91
CA LEU A 104 -7.75 -4.47 0.54
C LEU A 104 -8.81 -3.79 -0.33
N ALA A 105 -9.84 -3.22 0.27
CA ALA A 105 -10.81 -2.39 -0.44
C ALA A 105 -10.18 -1.09 -1.00
N GLY A 106 -9.05 -0.65 -0.45
CA GLY A 106 -8.31 0.53 -0.87
C GLY A 106 -8.90 1.86 -0.40
N ASP A 107 -8.21 2.94 -0.71
CA ASP A 107 -8.64 4.29 -0.37
C ASP A 107 -10.00 4.64 -1.02
N PRO A 108 -10.98 5.19 -0.26
CA PRO A 108 -12.31 5.54 -0.79
C PRO A 108 -12.27 6.49 -1.99
N LYS A 109 -11.36 7.49 -2.00
CA LYS A 109 -11.22 8.44 -3.11
C LYS A 109 -10.68 7.76 -4.38
N THR A 110 -9.72 6.85 -4.20
CA THR A 110 -9.18 6.04 -5.30
C THR A 110 -10.28 5.13 -5.87
N ARG A 111 -11.13 4.55 -5.01
CA ARG A 111 -12.26 3.73 -5.45
C ARG A 111 -13.30 4.52 -6.22
N GLU A 112 -13.66 5.70 -5.73
CA GLU A 112 -14.61 6.58 -6.41
C GLU A 112 -14.10 6.96 -7.80
N LYS A 113 -12.81 7.29 -7.91
CA LYS A 113 -12.19 7.53 -9.21
C LYS A 113 -12.22 6.29 -10.12
N GLN A 114 -11.86 5.14 -9.60
CA GLN A 114 -11.92 3.87 -10.36
C GLN A 114 -13.34 3.54 -10.82
N ASP A 115 -14.34 3.87 -10.00
CA ASP A 115 -15.74 3.67 -10.33
C ASP A 115 -16.17 4.60 -11.47
N THR A 116 -15.77 5.86 -11.42
CA THR A 116 -16.00 6.83 -12.50
C THR A 116 -15.30 6.42 -13.79
N ASP A 117 -14.01 6.07 -13.72
CA ASP A 117 -13.24 5.60 -14.88
C ASP A 117 -13.88 4.33 -15.49
N TRP A 118 -14.42 3.45 -14.64
CA TRP A 118 -15.12 2.25 -15.09
C TRP A 118 -16.42 2.56 -15.83
N ASP A 119 -17.22 3.47 -15.32
CA ASP A 119 -18.46 3.91 -15.97
C ASP A 119 -18.18 4.55 -17.33
N ASP A 120 -17.11 5.31 -17.45
CA ASP A 120 -16.64 5.89 -18.71
C ASP A 120 -16.21 4.79 -19.71
N ILE A 121 -15.50 3.75 -19.24
CA ILE A 121 -15.15 2.58 -20.08
C ILE A 121 -16.42 1.88 -20.59
N LEU A 122 -17.39 1.61 -19.71
CA LEU A 122 -18.65 0.97 -20.10
C LEU A 122 -19.42 1.82 -21.16
N LYS A 123 -19.41 3.14 -20.96
CA LYS A 123 -20.00 4.06 -21.92
C LYS A 123 -19.30 4.03 -23.28
N MET A 124 -17.97 4.01 -23.31
CA MET A 124 -17.21 3.86 -24.55
C MET A 124 -17.49 2.51 -25.23
N LEU A 125 -17.53 1.42 -24.48
CA LEU A 125 -17.82 0.09 -25.00
C LEU A 125 -19.25 -0.02 -25.55
N SER A 126 -20.22 0.69 -24.98
CA SER A 126 -21.60 0.75 -25.49
C SER A 126 -21.71 1.37 -26.88
N GLN A 127 -20.73 2.17 -27.30
CA GLN A 127 -20.68 2.80 -28.63
C GLN A 127 -20.10 1.89 -29.70
N VAL A 128 -19.59 0.71 -29.34
CA VAL A 128 -19.10 -0.27 -30.31
C VAL A 128 -20.28 -0.86 -31.08
N THR A 129 -20.28 -0.64 -32.38
CA THR A 129 -21.39 -1.07 -33.28
C THR A 129 -21.15 -2.42 -33.92
N ASP A 130 -19.89 -2.88 -34.06
CA ASP A 130 -19.57 -4.19 -34.62
C ASP A 130 -20.09 -5.30 -33.70
N PRO A 131 -20.97 -6.22 -34.20
CA PRO A 131 -21.57 -7.24 -33.35
C PRO A 131 -20.57 -8.22 -32.74
N ARG A 132 -19.47 -8.52 -33.44
CA ARG A 132 -18.44 -9.47 -32.97
C ARG A 132 -17.64 -8.86 -31.83
N LEU A 133 -17.25 -7.58 -31.98
CA LEU A 133 -16.54 -6.86 -30.94
C LEU A 133 -17.45 -6.64 -29.73
N LYS A 134 -18.73 -6.38 -29.94
CA LYS A 134 -19.69 -6.25 -28.85
C LYS A 134 -19.80 -7.53 -28.03
N THR A 135 -19.96 -8.67 -28.68
CA THR A 135 -20.02 -9.98 -28.01
C THR A 135 -18.74 -10.24 -27.22
N LEU A 136 -17.56 -9.97 -27.78
CA LEU A 136 -16.27 -10.13 -27.10
C LEU A 136 -16.17 -9.24 -25.88
N ASN A 137 -16.58 -7.98 -25.98
CA ASN A 137 -16.58 -7.03 -24.88
C ASN A 137 -17.51 -7.48 -23.75
N ASP A 138 -18.73 -7.92 -24.09
CA ASP A 138 -19.72 -8.38 -23.12
C ASP A 138 -19.22 -9.63 -22.37
N GLU A 139 -18.58 -10.58 -23.07
CA GLU A 139 -17.94 -11.73 -22.44
C GLU A 139 -16.78 -11.33 -21.53
N PHE A 140 -15.90 -10.44 -21.98
CA PHE A 140 -14.78 -9.94 -21.17
C PHE A 140 -15.29 -9.26 -19.89
N ILE A 141 -16.26 -8.36 -20.01
CA ILE A 141 -16.84 -7.66 -18.86
C ILE A 141 -17.50 -8.63 -17.89
N SER A 142 -18.23 -9.63 -18.41
CA SER A 142 -18.88 -10.66 -17.60
C SER A 142 -17.88 -11.49 -16.80
N GLN A 143 -16.78 -11.91 -17.43
CA GLN A 143 -15.79 -12.80 -16.81
C GLN A 143 -14.77 -12.07 -15.93
N PHE A 144 -14.31 -10.92 -16.36
CA PHE A 144 -13.15 -10.24 -15.78
C PHE A 144 -13.45 -8.84 -15.21
N GLY A 145 -14.62 -8.28 -15.49
CA GLY A 145 -14.95 -6.89 -15.18
C GLY A 145 -14.72 -6.52 -13.70
N LYS A 146 -15.13 -7.37 -12.76
CA LYS A 146 -14.91 -7.13 -11.32
C LYS A 146 -13.42 -7.01 -10.97
N ARG A 147 -12.60 -7.88 -11.52
CA ARG A 147 -11.15 -7.90 -11.29
C ARG A 147 -10.50 -6.71 -11.98
N PHE A 148 -10.83 -6.47 -13.23
CA PHE A 148 -10.28 -5.39 -14.05
C PHE A 148 -10.54 -4.01 -13.43
N ARG A 149 -11.76 -3.75 -12.95
CA ARG A 149 -12.15 -2.51 -12.27
C ARG A 149 -11.26 -2.16 -11.07
N ARG A 150 -10.69 -3.15 -10.39
CA ARG A 150 -9.87 -2.98 -9.17
C ARG A 150 -8.38 -3.22 -9.39
N THR A 151 -7.98 -3.59 -10.59
CA THR A 151 -6.57 -3.77 -10.92
C THR A 151 -5.92 -2.40 -11.13
N GLY A 152 -4.95 -2.06 -10.31
CA GLY A 152 -4.13 -0.87 -10.50
C GLY A 152 -3.31 -0.97 -11.79
N ALA A 153 -3.03 0.18 -12.41
CA ALA A 153 -2.08 0.24 -13.51
C ALA A 153 -0.71 -0.28 -13.04
N ALA A 154 -0.03 -1.02 -13.90
CA ALA A 154 1.30 -1.53 -13.61
C ALA A 154 2.25 -0.39 -13.21
N ARG A 155 3.20 -0.69 -12.30
CA ARG A 155 4.15 0.25 -11.72
C ARG A 155 4.80 1.15 -12.78
N ARG A 156 5.20 2.35 -12.37
CA ARG A 156 5.74 3.51 -13.11
C ARG A 156 6.55 3.28 -14.39
N ASN A 157 7.10 2.10 -14.64
CA ASN A 157 7.91 1.78 -15.82
C ASN A 157 7.23 0.83 -16.81
N HIS A 158 6.00 0.40 -16.55
CA HIS A 158 5.20 -0.41 -17.45
C HIS A 158 3.87 0.30 -17.67
N HIS A 159 3.88 1.26 -18.60
CA HIS A 159 2.62 1.79 -19.10
C HIS A 159 1.92 0.66 -19.86
N ALA A 160 0.73 0.26 -19.38
CA ALA A 160 -0.22 -0.40 -20.26
C ALA A 160 -0.49 0.62 -21.37
N ARG A 161 0.00 0.33 -22.57
CA ARG A 161 -0.32 1.06 -23.80
C ARG A 161 -1.64 0.57 -24.34
#